data_4789852e612051791b264b0bf89c42bf
#
_entry.id   4789852e612051791b264b0bf89c42bf
#
_cell.length_a   1.000
_cell.length_b   1.000
_cell.length_c   1.000
_cell.angle_alpha   90.00
_cell.angle_beta   90.00
_cell.angle_gamma   90.00
#
_symmetry.space_group_name_H-M   'P 1'
#
loop_
_entity.id
_entity.type
_entity.pdbx_description
1 polymer ?
#
loop_
_entity_poly.entity_id
_entity_poly.type
_entity_poly.pdbx_seq_one_letter_code
_entity_poly.pdbx_strand_id
1 'polypeptide(L)'
;MKEPQLLQTKAYDYLINLIKKGELETDKIYSLNQLAKEAGFSKTPFRDAVLRLEQERYIDILPSRGFTLHKMTKEDIIETYQMRNAIEIYCSKQLALHLDTPRGQEYFNKLSTKIELQKEIRNTTHSEEDFGRKDYEFHRSIVQYVDNESMLEIYRRFMYRIFWLTVTSFSQKGRMDETINEHISLLNMIQAQDLTALEKLIMHHLDVPQK
;
A
#
# COMPACT_ATOMS: atom_id res chain seq x y z
N MET A 1 22.30 -15.34 12.19
CA MET A 1 22.71 -13.96 12.56
C MET A 1 22.03 -13.01 11.59
N LYS A 2 21.26 -12.01 12.08
CA LYS A 2 20.72 -10.96 11.20
C LYS A 2 21.89 -10.10 10.73
N GLU A 3 21.99 -9.87 9.41
CA GLU A 3 22.96 -8.91 8.87
C GLU A 3 22.76 -7.53 9.53
N PRO A 4 23.85 -6.79 9.82
CA PRO A 4 23.73 -5.46 10.39
C PRO A 4 23.03 -4.54 9.37
N GLN A 5 21.83 -4.09 9.74
CA GLN A 5 21.05 -3.17 8.92
C GLN A 5 21.80 -1.85 8.76
N LEU A 6 21.97 -1.39 7.53
CA LEU A 6 22.63 -0.13 7.23
C LEU A 6 21.94 1.05 7.95
N LEU A 7 22.73 2.01 8.45
CA LEU A 7 22.19 3.17 9.19
C LEU A 7 21.16 3.97 8.39
N GLN A 8 21.34 4.06 7.07
CA GLN A 8 20.36 4.70 6.18
C GLN A 8 19.01 3.95 6.16
N THR A 9 19.00 2.62 6.22
CA THR A 9 17.78 1.82 6.28
C THR A 9 17.06 2.05 7.61
N LYS A 10 17.82 2.09 8.72
CA LYS A 10 17.22 2.40 10.04
C LYS A 10 16.61 3.80 10.09
N ALA A 11 17.28 4.79 9.48
CA ALA A 11 16.77 6.16 9.39
C ALA A 11 15.50 6.22 8.51
N TYR A 12 15.47 5.49 7.40
CA TYR A 12 14.29 5.35 6.56
C TYR A 12 13.12 4.72 7.31
N ASP A 13 13.34 3.58 7.97
CA ASP A 13 12.30 2.89 8.75
C ASP A 13 11.76 3.78 9.89
N TYR A 14 12.62 4.55 10.53
CA TYR A 14 12.23 5.54 11.54
C TYR A 14 11.28 6.59 10.96
N LEU A 15 11.65 7.23 9.84
CA LEU A 15 10.81 8.23 9.18
C LEU A 15 9.48 7.67 8.69
N ILE A 16 9.50 6.48 8.08
CA ILE A 16 8.28 5.79 7.67
C ILE A 16 7.36 5.52 8.86
N ASN A 17 7.92 5.15 10.01
CA ASN A 17 7.12 4.93 11.21
C ASN A 17 6.48 6.22 11.74
N LEU A 18 7.19 7.36 11.70
CA LEU A 18 6.61 8.66 12.04
C LEU A 18 5.45 9.03 11.12
N ILE A 19 5.61 8.82 9.81
CA ILE A 19 4.56 9.06 8.81
C ILE A 19 3.33 8.17 9.08
N LYS A 20 3.56 6.87 9.28
CA LYS A 20 2.48 5.90 9.53
C LYS A 20 1.71 6.15 10.82
N LYS A 21 2.35 6.70 11.84
CA LYS A 21 1.72 7.05 13.12
C LYS A 21 1.05 8.42 13.11
N GLY A 22 1.14 9.17 11.99
CA GLY A 22 0.63 10.54 11.92
C GLY A 22 1.41 11.54 12.82
N GLU A 23 2.64 11.19 13.22
CA GLU A 23 3.51 12.06 14.03
C GLU A 23 4.12 13.19 13.20
N LEU A 24 4.10 13.06 11.87
CA LEU A 24 4.39 14.16 10.96
C LEU A 24 3.08 14.73 10.41
N GLU A 25 2.89 16.03 10.59
CA GLU A 25 1.70 16.76 10.17
C GLU A 25 1.86 17.24 8.71
N THR A 26 0.79 17.21 7.95
CA THR A 26 0.74 17.87 6.64
C THR A 26 0.90 19.38 6.82
N ASP A 27 1.49 20.06 5.85
CA ASP A 27 1.74 21.52 5.87
C ASP A 27 2.80 22.04 6.87
N LYS A 28 3.40 21.15 7.66
CA LYS A 28 4.50 21.50 8.55
C LYS A 28 5.84 21.22 7.90
N ILE A 29 6.78 22.14 8.06
CA ILE A 29 8.15 22.01 7.56
C ILE A 29 9.02 21.45 8.67
N TYR A 30 9.72 20.36 8.37
CA TYR A 30 10.61 19.67 9.29
C TYR A 30 12.07 19.92 8.93
N SER A 31 12.88 20.35 9.89
CA SER A 31 14.31 20.49 9.69
C SER A 31 14.99 19.13 9.70
N LEU A 32 15.66 18.78 8.61
CA LEU A 32 16.43 17.54 8.50
C LEU A 32 17.46 17.38 9.62
N ASN A 33 18.20 18.47 9.93
CA ASN A 33 19.24 18.43 10.96
C ASN A 33 18.68 18.26 12.37
N GLN A 34 17.56 18.91 12.66
CA GLN A 34 16.90 18.83 13.96
C GLN A 34 16.32 17.41 14.16
N LEU A 35 15.58 16.91 13.20
CA LEU A 35 14.93 15.59 13.32
C LEU A 35 15.96 14.45 13.38
N ALA A 36 17.07 14.56 12.59
CA ALA A 36 18.18 13.61 12.69
C ALA A 36 18.80 13.58 14.09
N LYS A 37 18.99 14.76 14.70
CA LYS A 37 19.55 14.88 16.06
C LYS A 37 18.61 14.29 17.11
N GLU A 38 17.33 14.59 17.03
CA GLU A 38 16.29 14.07 17.93
C GLU A 38 16.19 12.53 17.85
N ALA A 39 16.33 12.00 16.65
CA ALA A 39 16.31 10.55 16.38
C ALA A 39 17.64 9.82 16.64
N GLY A 40 18.70 10.55 17.01
CA GLY A 40 20.02 9.97 17.30
C GLY A 40 20.80 9.51 16.06
N PHE A 41 20.45 10.03 14.87
CA PHE A 41 21.18 9.73 13.62
C PHE A 41 22.19 10.82 13.28
N SER A 42 23.30 10.41 12.64
CA SER A 42 24.16 11.37 11.95
C SER A 42 23.49 11.88 10.68
N LYS A 43 23.94 13.07 10.22
CA LYS A 43 23.31 13.80 9.11
C LYS A 43 23.30 13.01 7.79
N THR A 44 24.36 12.28 7.46
CA THR A 44 24.49 11.58 6.17
C THR A 44 23.43 10.49 5.98
N PRO A 45 23.34 9.45 6.82
CA PRO A 45 22.34 8.39 6.62
C PRO A 45 20.89 8.91 6.74
N PHE A 46 20.65 9.96 7.51
CA PHE A 46 19.34 10.58 7.61
C PHE A 46 18.98 11.35 6.32
N ARG A 47 19.93 12.06 5.73
CA ARG A 47 19.74 12.73 4.43
C ARG A 47 19.45 11.71 3.33
N ASP A 48 20.18 10.59 3.28
CA ASP A 48 19.97 9.55 2.28
C ASP A 48 18.56 8.96 2.41
N ALA A 49 18.08 8.74 3.64
CA ALA A 49 16.71 8.31 3.91
C ALA A 49 15.67 9.33 3.44
N VAL A 50 15.90 10.62 3.70
CA VAL A 50 15.03 11.72 3.24
C VAL A 50 14.97 11.79 1.71
N LEU A 51 16.13 11.70 1.03
CA LEU A 51 16.16 11.67 -0.44
C LEU A 51 15.41 10.46 -1.02
N ARG A 52 15.52 9.32 -0.38
CA ARG A 52 14.76 8.14 -0.78
C ARG A 52 13.25 8.34 -0.60
N LEU A 53 12.82 8.92 0.51
CA LEU A 53 11.40 9.22 0.75
C LEU A 53 10.84 10.25 -0.24
N GLU A 54 11.67 11.22 -0.69
CA GLU A 54 11.28 12.14 -1.75
C GLU A 54 11.09 11.41 -3.08
N GLN A 55 12.02 10.53 -3.47
CA GLN A 55 11.89 9.71 -4.70
C GLN A 55 10.64 8.83 -4.67
N GLU A 56 10.26 8.35 -3.49
CA GLU A 56 9.05 7.55 -3.25
C GLU A 56 7.79 8.42 -3.06
N ARG A 57 7.94 9.76 -3.14
CA ARG A 57 6.88 10.78 -2.96
C ARG A 57 6.11 10.68 -1.63
N TYR A 58 6.81 10.33 -0.56
CA TYR A 58 6.27 10.48 0.80
C TYR A 58 6.42 11.91 1.32
N ILE A 59 7.43 12.61 0.86
CA ILE A 59 7.79 13.96 1.29
C ILE A 59 8.23 14.80 0.08
N ASP A 60 8.17 16.13 0.26
CA ASP A 60 8.72 17.11 -0.66
C ASP A 60 9.87 17.84 0.03
N ILE A 61 11.07 17.86 -0.59
CA ILE A 61 12.21 18.61 -0.08
C ILE A 61 12.06 20.08 -0.47
N LEU A 62 12.17 20.95 0.54
CA LEU A 62 12.17 22.40 0.39
C LEU A 62 13.60 22.91 0.53
N PRO A 63 14.27 23.35 -0.57
CA PRO A 63 15.67 23.76 -0.53
C PRO A 63 15.94 24.78 0.59
N SER A 64 16.99 24.56 1.37
CA SER A 64 17.43 25.38 2.51
C SER A 64 16.44 25.49 3.69
N ARG A 65 15.23 24.87 3.60
CA ARG A 65 14.19 24.93 4.63
C ARG A 65 13.98 23.60 5.34
N GLY A 66 14.12 22.48 4.65
CA GLY A 66 13.85 21.15 5.17
C GLY A 66 12.96 20.32 4.25
N PHE A 67 11.97 19.62 4.81
CA PHE A 67 11.01 18.85 4.05
C PHE A 67 9.60 18.93 4.68
N THR A 68 8.60 18.60 3.90
CA THR A 68 7.19 18.47 4.33
C THR A 68 6.62 17.16 3.84
N LEU A 69 5.51 16.70 4.40
CA LEU A 69 4.78 15.57 3.82
C LEU A 69 4.26 15.93 2.43
N HIS A 70 4.37 14.99 1.51
CA HIS A 70 3.84 15.17 0.16
C HIS A 70 2.31 15.18 0.17
N LYS A 71 1.72 16.20 -0.47
CA LYS A 71 0.27 16.27 -0.68
C LYS A 71 -0.10 15.57 -1.97
N MET A 72 -0.95 14.56 -1.86
CA MET A 72 -1.46 13.83 -3.02
C MET A 72 -2.16 14.78 -4.00
N THR A 73 -1.63 14.86 -5.21
CA THR A 73 -2.26 15.58 -6.33
C THR A 73 -3.24 14.66 -7.09
N LYS A 74 -4.06 15.23 -7.96
CA LYS A 74 -4.92 14.42 -8.85
C LYS A 74 -4.10 13.51 -9.76
N GLU A 75 -2.96 13.99 -10.22
CA GLU A 75 -2.01 13.26 -11.04
C GLU A 75 -1.43 12.06 -10.28
N ASP A 76 -1.05 12.24 -9.01
CA ASP A 76 -0.56 11.15 -8.16
C ASP A 76 -1.61 10.05 -7.97
N ILE A 77 -2.88 10.45 -7.84
CA ILE A 77 -4.00 9.53 -7.72
C ILE A 77 -4.14 8.71 -9.00
N ILE A 78 -4.20 9.37 -10.16
CA ILE A 78 -4.33 8.72 -11.47
C ILE A 78 -3.15 7.76 -11.72
N GLU A 79 -1.91 8.23 -11.53
CA GLU A 79 -0.70 7.41 -11.70
C GLU A 79 -0.72 6.17 -10.78
N THR A 80 -1.18 6.35 -9.52
CA THR A 80 -1.24 5.26 -8.55
C THR A 80 -2.25 4.19 -8.99
N TYR A 81 -3.43 4.58 -9.48
CA TYR A 81 -4.43 3.63 -9.99
C TYR A 81 -3.98 2.94 -11.27
N GLN A 82 -3.37 3.65 -12.21
CA GLN A 82 -2.83 3.05 -13.43
C GLN A 82 -1.77 2.00 -13.10
N MET A 83 -0.87 2.30 -12.19
CA MET A 83 0.16 1.37 -11.72
C MET A 83 -0.46 0.15 -11.02
N ARG A 84 -1.42 0.37 -10.10
CA ARG A 84 -2.13 -0.72 -9.43
C ARG A 84 -2.85 -1.62 -10.42
N ASN A 85 -3.62 -1.05 -11.33
CA ASN A 85 -4.33 -1.80 -12.37
C ASN A 85 -3.38 -2.67 -13.19
N ALA A 86 -2.27 -2.12 -13.67
CA ALA A 86 -1.30 -2.87 -14.46
C ALA A 86 -0.69 -4.06 -13.70
N ILE A 87 -0.31 -3.87 -12.45
CA ILE A 87 0.31 -4.91 -11.63
C ILE A 87 -0.72 -5.91 -11.13
N GLU A 88 -1.82 -5.45 -10.55
CA GLU A 88 -2.78 -6.31 -9.86
C GLU A 88 -3.61 -7.16 -10.83
N ILE A 89 -3.97 -6.62 -12.01
CA ILE A 89 -4.63 -7.41 -13.06
C ILE A 89 -3.72 -8.54 -13.52
N TYR A 90 -2.44 -8.24 -13.81
CA TYR A 90 -1.48 -9.27 -14.22
C TYR A 90 -1.34 -10.34 -13.14
N CYS A 91 -1.10 -9.96 -11.90
CA CYS A 91 -0.89 -10.91 -10.79
C CYS A 91 -2.13 -11.75 -10.50
N SER A 92 -3.32 -11.15 -10.52
CA SER A 92 -4.59 -11.86 -10.30
C SER A 92 -4.86 -12.88 -11.41
N LYS A 93 -4.59 -12.52 -12.66
CA LYS A 93 -4.71 -13.47 -13.80
C LYS A 93 -3.72 -14.63 -13.67
N GLN A 94 -2.48 -14.38 -13.22
CA GLN A 94 -1.52 -15.46 -12.96
C GLN A 94 -2.01 -16.40 -11.86
N LEU A 95 -2.59 -15.87 -10.77
CA LEU A 95 -3.18 -16.68 -9.71
C LEU A 95 -4.36 -17.52 -10.23
N ALA A 96 -5.25 -16.95 -11.01
CA ALA A 96 -6.39 -17.65 -11.60
C ALA A 96 -5.95 -18.80 -12.53
N LEU A 97 -4.97 -18.55 -13.40
CA LEU A 97 -4.46 -19.53 -14.37
C LEU A 97 -3.74 -20.73 -13.72
N HIS A 98 -3.20 -20.53 -12.52
CA HIS A 98 -2.43 -21.56 -11.81
C HIS A 98 -3.03 -21.90 -10.44
N LEU A 99 -4.36 -21.72 -10.29
CA LEU A 99 -5.06 -21.96 -9.03
C LEU A 99 -5.00 -23.43 -8.58
N ASP A 100 -4.88 -24.37 -9.50
CA ASP A 100 -4.76 -25.82 -9.26
C ASP A 100 -3.41 -26.23 -8.65
N THR A 101 -2.41 -25.34 -8.66
CA THR A 101 -1.12 -25.61 -8.04
C THR A 101 -1.17 -25.48 -6.52
N PRO A 102 -0.28 -26.19 -5.77
CA PRO A 102 -0.20 -26.03 -4.30
C PRO A 102 0.00 -24.56 -3.86
N ARG A 103 0.84 -23.80 -4.60
CA ARG A 103 1.07 -22.38 -4.36
C ARG A 103 -0.19 -21.54 -4.65
N GLY A 104 -0.91 -21.84 -5.73
CA GLY A 104 -2.19 -21.18 -6.04
C GLY A 104 -3.20 -21.35 -4.93
N GLN A 105 -3.37 -22.57 -4.44
CA GLN A 105 -4.29 -22.88 -3.35
C GLN A 105 -3.86 -22.20 -2.02
N GLU A 106 -2.58 -22.18 -1.70
CA GLU A 106 -2.05 -21.48 -0.52
C GLU A 106 -2.43 -20.00 -0.55
N TYR A 107 -2.16 -19.31 -1.68
CA TYR A 107 -2.45 -17.88 -1.79
C TYR A 107 -3.95 -17.58 -1.85
N PHE A 108 -4.75 -18.43 -2.48
CA PHE A 108 -6.21 -18.31 -2.46
C PHE A 108 -6.76 -18.39 -1.03
N ASN A 109 -6.31 -19.36 -0.24
CA ASN A 109 -6.69 -19.49 1.16
C ASN A 109 -6.22 -18.30 2.01
N LYS A 110 -5.02 -17.80 1.73
CA LYS A 110 -4.48 -16.59 2.38
C LYS A 110 -5.33 -15.35 2.09
N LEU A 111 -5.81 -15.19 0.86
CA LEU A 111 -6.71 -14.09 0.48
C LEU A 111 -8.07 -14.25 1.15
N SER A 112 -8.64 -15.46 1.19
CA SER A 112 -9.89 -15.75 1.89
C SER A 112 -9.81 -15.39 3.37
N THR A 113 -8.70 -15.74 4.04
CA THR A 113 -8.46 -15.39 5.45
C THR A 113 -8.42 -13.87 5.66
N LYS A 114 -7.84 -13.11 4.71
CA LYS A 114 -7.78 -11.65 4.81
C LYS A 114 -9.16 -11.00 4.66
N ILE A 115 -10.05 -11.57 3.86
CA ILE A 115 -11.44 -11.11 3.77
C ILE A 115 -12.17 -11.34 5.11
N GLU A 116 -11.96 -12.47 5.78
CA GLU A 116 -12.56 -12.72 7.10
C GLU A 116 -12.07 -11.71 8.16
N LEU A 117 -10.78 -11.35 8.13
CA LEU A 117 -10.25 -10.27 9.00
C LEU A 117 -10.86 -8.90 8.67
N GLN A 118 -11.11 -8.58 7.40
CA GLN A 118 -11.81 -7.35 7.02
C GLN A 118 -13.26 -7.34 7.55
N LYS A 119 -13.99 -8.47 7.44
CA LYS A 119 -15.32 -8.62 8.01
C LYS A 119 -15.33 -8.45 9.53
N GLU A 120 -14.35 -9.01 10.23
CA GLU A 120 -14.20 -8.87 11.68
C GLU A 120 -14.04 -7.39 12.07
N ILE A 121 -13.11 -6.66 11.44
CA ILE A 121 -12.89 -5.23 11.70
C ILE A 121 -14.17 -4.44 11.42
N ARG A 122 -14.82 -4.69 10.28
CA ARG A 122 -16.05 -4.02 9.90
C ARG A 122 -17.17 -4.27 10.93
N ASN A 123 -17.26 -5.46 11.52
CA ASN A 123 -18.31 -5.82 12.47
C ASN A 123 -18.00 -5.45 13.92
N THR A 124 -16.73 -5.12 14.26
CA THR A 124 -16.30 -4.84 15.64
C THR A 124 -15.88 -3.38 15.81
N THR A 125 -14.68 -3.03 15.38
CA THR A 125 -14.08 -1.70 15.65
C THR A 125 -14.52 -0.63 14.66
N HIS A 126 -14.91 -0.98 13.45
CA HIS A 126 -15.16 -0.08 12.32
C HIS A 126 -13.97 0.87 12.04
N SER A 127 -12.76 0.48 12.43
CA SER A 127 -11.54 1.26 12.24
C SER A 127 -11.18 1.33 10.75
N GLU A 128 -11.27 2.52 10.16
CA GLU A 128 -10.89 2.78 8.76
C GLU A 128 -9.42 2.46 8.51
N GLU A 129 -8.56 2.81 9.48
CA GLU A 129 -7.13 2.56 9.39
C GLU A 129 -6.81 1.05 9.43
N ASP A 130 -7.40 0.31 10.37
CA ASP A 130 -7.17 -1.14 10.48
C ASP A 130 -7.73 -1.86 9.26
N PHE A 131 -8.91 -1.45 8.77
CA PHE A 131 -9.52 -1.99 7.55
C PHE A 131 -8.61 -1.71 6.35
N GLY A 132 -8.16 -0.47 6.16
CA GLY A 132 -7.23 -0.08 5.09
C GLY A 132 -5.91 -0.84 5.12
N ARG A 133 -5.41 -1.16 6.32
CA ARG A 133 -4.22 -2.00 6.49
C ARG A 133 -4.48 -3.42 5.97
N LYS A 134 -5.64 -4.01 6.27
CA LYS A 134 -6.01 -5.35 5.79
C LYS A 134 -6.32 -5.38 4.30
N ASP A 135 -6.90 -4.31 3.79
CA ASP A 135 -7.09 -4.10 2.35
C ASP A 135 -5.75 -4.07 1.60
N TYR A 136 -4.82 -3.25 2.05
CA TYR A 136 -3.47 -3.23 1.48
C TYR A 136 -2.77 -4.60 1.56
N GLU A 137 -2.89 -5.33 2.69
CA GLU A 137 -2.33 -6.66 2.84
C GLU A 137 -2.98 -7.69 1.88
N PHE A 138 -4.27 -7.56 1.58
CA PHE A 138 -4.98 -8.39 0.62
C PHE A 138 -4.39 -8.21 -0.78
N HIS A 139 -4.36 -6.99 -1.29
CA HIS A 139 -3.82 -6.66 -2.61
C HIS A 139 -2.32 -6.98 -2.74
N ARG A 140 -1.54 -6.68 -1.71
CA ARG A 140 -0.12 -7.06 -1.68
C ARG A 140 0.09 -8.57 -1.77
N SER A 141 -0.81 -9.38 -1.20
CA SER A 141 -0.72 -10.85 -1.29
C SER A 141 -0.90 -11.34 -2.72
N ILE A 142 -1.76 -10.69 -3.50
CA ILE A 142 -1.92 -10.96 -4.93
C ILE A 142 -0.60 -10.71 -5.68
N VAL A 143 0.04 -9.57 -5.41
CA VAL A 143 1.33 -9.23 -6.04
C VAL A 143 2.44 -10.21 -5.60
N GLN A 144 2.46 -10.61 -4.34
CA GLN A 144 3.42 -11.57 -3.80
C GLN A 144 3.31 -12.97 -4.45
N TYR A 145 2.13 -13.33 -4.94
CA TYR A 145 1.91 -14.64 -5.58
C TYR A 145 2.88 -14.90 -6.73
N VAL A 146 3.14 -13.88 -7.56
CA VAL A 146 3.96 -14.01 -8.77
C VAL A 146 5.44 -14.23 -8.50
N ASP A 147 5.91 -14.00 -7.25
CA ASP A 147 7.30 -14.16 -6.84
C ASP A 147 8.31 -13.30 -7.62
N ASN A 148 7.88 -12.10 -8.00
CA ASN A 148 8.70 -11.12 -8.69
C ASN A 148 9.09 -9.99 -7.72
N GLU A 149 10.32 -10.07 -7.18
CA GLU A 149 10.81 -9.09 -6.20
C GLU A 149 10.87 -7.67 -6.75
N SER A 150 11.22 -7.49 -8.03
CA SER A 150 11.22 -6.15 -8.66
C SER A 150 9.81 -5.55 -8.70
N MET A 151 8.81 -6.35 -9.07
CA MET A 151 7.41 -5.91 -9.08
C MET A 151 6.91 -5.59 -7.67
N LEU A 152 7.26 -6.42 -6.69
CA LEU A 152 6.89 -6.22 -5.30
C LEU A 152 7.58 -4.98 -4.70
N GLU A 153 8.83 -4.69 -5.10
CA GLU A 153 9.54 -3.49 -4.69
C GLU A 153 8.87 -2.23 -5.26
N ILE A 154 8.51 -2.23 -6.54
CA ILE A 154 7.76 -1.13 -7.16
C ILE A 154 6.44 -0.93 -6.42
N TYR A 155 5.68 -2.01 -6.16
CA TYR A 155 4.41 -1.93 -5.43
C TYR A 155 4.58 -1.35 -4.01
N ARG A 156 5.65 -1.73 -3.30
CA ARG A 156 5.99 -1.18 -1.97
C ARG A 156 6.28 0.32 -1.99
N ARG A 157 6.90 0.84 -3.06
CA ARG A 157 7.20 2.28 -3.20
C ARG A 157 5.92 3.12 -3.28
N PHE A 158 4.83 2.55 -3.79
CA PHE A 158 3.52 3.21 -3.84
C PHE A 158 2.66 2.94 -2.59
N MET A 159 3.16 2.17 -1.62
CA MET A 159 2.40 1.73 -0.44
C MET A 159 1.71 2.88 0.29
N TYR A 160 2.40 4.00 0.52
CA TYR A 160 1.84 5.15 1.23
C TYR A 160 0.66 5.75 0.49
N ARG A 161 0.80 5.97 -0.82
CA ARG A 161 -0.28 6.51 -1.67
C ARG A 161 -1.47 5.56 -1.70
N ILE A 162 -1.21 4.27 -1.93
CA ILE A 162 -2.26 3.24 -1.91
C ILE A 162 -2.98 3.25 -0.58
N PHE A 163 -2.24 3.17 0.52
CA PHE A 163 -2.81 3.14 1.86
C PHE A 163 -3.62 4.40 2.17
N TRP A 164 -3.09 5.58 1.87
CA TRP A 164 -3.76 6.84 2.11
C TRP A 164 -5.07 6.97 1.31
N LEU A 165 -5.04 6.63 0.01
CA LEU A 165 -6.23 6.61 -0.84
C LEU A 165 -7.29 5.65 -0.31
N THR A 166 -6.87 4.46 0.08
CA THR A 166 -7.74 3.40 0.58
C THR A 166 -8.42 3.82 1.89
N VAL A 167 -7.66 4.30 2.89
CA VAL A 167 -8.22 4.76 4.17
C VAL A 167 -9.20 5.90 3.96
N THR A 168 -8.85 6.89 3.14
CA THR A 168 -9.73 8.03 2.83
C THR A 168 -11.03 7.58 2.17
N SER A 169 -11.02 6.52 1.35
CA SER A 169 -12.24 6.00 0.72
C SER A 169 -13.19 5.34 1.72
N PHE A 170 -12.66 4.73 2.79
CA PHE A 170 -13.48 4.01 3.79
C PHE A 170 -14.28 4.92 4.73
N SER A 171 -14.00 6.23 4.76
CA SER A 171 -14.88 7.20 5.44
C SER A 171 -16.24 7.35 4.77
N GLN A 172 -16.37 6.90 3.51
CA GLN A 172 -17.64 6.89 2.80
C GLN A 172 -18.54 5.76 3.33
N LYS A 173 -19.80 6.12 3.64
CA LYS A 173 -20.78 5.18 4.19
C LYS A 173 -21.00 3.99 3.26
N GLY A 174 -20.81 2.79 3.79
CA GLY A 174 -21.03 1.54 3.04
C GLY A 174 -19.81 1.04 2.27
N ARG A 175 -18.74 1.85 2.11
CA ARG A 175 -17.58 1.48 1.28
C ARG A 175 -16.86 0.22 1.77
N MET A 176 -16.76 0.02 3.09
CA MET A 176 -16.18 -1.22 3.65
C MET A 176 -16.97 -2.47 3.22
N ASP A 177 -18.30 -2.41 3.26
CA ASP A 177 -19.16 -3.53 2.83
C ASP A 177 -19.04 -3.80 1.34
N GLU A 178 -19.00 -2.74 0.53
CA GLU A 178 -18.79 -2.85 -0.92
C GLU A 178 -17.43 -3.49 -1.22
N THR A 179 -16.36 -3.03 -0.58
CA THR A 179 -15.00 -3.58 -0.73
C THR A 179 -14.95 -5.07 -0.38
N ILE A 180 -15.58 -5.49 0.73
CA ILE A 180 -15.65 -6.91 1.10
C ILE A 180 -16.35 -7.72 0.00
N ASN A 181 -17.49 -7.23 -0.52
CA ASN A 181 -18.22 -7.89 -1.60
C ASN A 181 -17.44 -7.95 -2.91
N GLU A 182 -16.69 -6.90 -3.23
CA GLU A 182 -15.80 -6.87 -4.39
C GLU A 182 -14.66 -7.88 -4.24
N HIS A 183 -14.03 -8.00 -3.07
CA HIS A 183 -13.01 -9.00 -2.79
C HIS A 183 -13.54 -10.43 -2.86
N ILE A 184 -14.74 -10.71 -2.34
CA ILE A 184 -15.40 -12.01 -2.49
C ILE A 184 -15.64 -12.31 -3.98
N SER A 185 -16.15 -11.33 -4.72
CA SER A 185 -16.37 -11.47 -6.17
C SER A 185 -15.06 -11.73 -6.92
N LEU A 186 -13.97 -11.07 -6.52
CA LEU A 186 -12.63 -11.28 -7.09
C LEU A 186 -12.17 -12.72 -6.88
N LEU A 187 -12.32 -13.29 -5.68
CA LEU A 187 -12.01 -14.70 -5.43
C LEU A 187 -12.89 -15.64 -6.26
N ASN A 188 -14.18 -15.35 -6.41
CA ASN A 188 -15.08 -16.15 -7.25
C ASN A 188 -14.63 -16.15 -8.72
N MET A 189 -14.21 -14.99 -9.26
CA MET A 189 -13.69 -14.89 -10.64
C MET A 189 -12.36 -15.64 -10.79
N ILE A 190 -11.47 -15.58 -9.79
CA ILE A 190 -10.23 -16.36 -9.76
C ILE A 190 -10.56 -17.86 -9.80
N GLN A 191 -11.51 -18.31 -8.97
CA GLN A 191 -11.91 -19.72 -8.91
C GLN A 191 -12.57 -20.20 -10.21
N ALA A 192 -13.38 -19.34 -10.83
CA ALA A 192 -14.03 -19.62 -12.12
C ALA A 192 -13.07 -19.49 -13.32
N GLN A 193 -11.85 -18.97 -13.10
CA GLN A 193 -10.88 -18.64 -14.16
C GLN A 193 -11.45 -17.67 -15.22
N ASP A 194 -12.43 -16.84 -14.85
CA ASP A 194 -12.99 -15.81 -15.74
C ASP A 194 -12.09 -14.58 -15.77
N LEU A 195 -11.05 -14.65 -16.60
CA LEU A 195 -10.03 -13.61 -16.70
C LEU A 195 -10.58 -12.27 -17.21
N THR A 196 -11.66 -12.29 -17.98
CA THR A 196 -12.28 -11.07 -18.52
C THR A 196 -13.11 -10.37 -17.46
N ALA A 197 -13.94 -11.11 -16.72
CA ALA A 197 -14.70 -10.55 -15.61
C ALA A 197 -13.78 -10.08 -14.47
N LEU A 198 -12.72 -10.85 -14.19
CA LEU A 198 -11.69 -10.51 -13.19
C LEU A 198 -11.04 -9.15 -13.50
N GLU A 199 -10.60 -8.92 -14.74
CA GLU A 199 -10.01 -7.64 -15.16
C GLU A 199 -10.97 -6.48 -14.98
N LYS A 200 -12.22 -6.62 -15.45
CA LYS A 200 -13.24 -5.57 -15.30
C LYS A 200 -13.54 -5.25 -13.85
N LEU A 201 -13.61 -6.28 -13.00
CA LEU A 201 -13.86 -6.10 -11.57
C LEU A 201 -12.70 -5.37 -10.89
N ILE A 202 -11.45 -5.73 -11.18
CA ILE A 202 -10.27 -5.05 -10.62
C ILE A 202 -10.26 -3.59 -11.04
N MET A 203 -10.46 -3.29 -12.31
CA MET A 203 -10.53 -1.91 -12.81
C MET A 203 -11.62 -1.10 -12.08
N HIS A 204 -12.80 -1.68 -11.91
CA HIS A 204 -13.89 -1.02 -11.19
C HIS A 204 -13.56 -0.80 -9.70
N HIS A 205 -13.05 -1.83 -9.04
CA HIS A 205 -12.69 -1.81 -7.62
C HIS A 205 -11.61 -0.75 -7.30
N LEU A 206 -10.63 -0.59 -8.18
CA LEU A 206 -9.55 0.37 -8.00
C LEU A 206 -9.92 1.80 -8.44
N ASP A 207 -10.90 2.00 -9.32
CA ASP A 207 -11.30 3.31 -9.83
C ASP A 207 -12.35 4.06 -8.97
N VAL A 208 -12.97 3.38 -8.00
CA VAL A 208 -14.08 3.92 -7.19
C VAL A 208 -13.79 5.22 -6.43
N PRO A 209 -12.58 5.53 -5.96
CA PRO A 209 -12.29 6.78 -5.23
C PRO A 209 -12.21 8.04 -6.10
N GLN A 210 -12.44 7.98 -7.40
CA GLN A 210 -12.37 9.18 -8.28
C GLN A 210 -13.65 10.03 -8.31
N LYS A 211 -14.66 9.69 -7.51
CA LYS A 211 -15.95 10.43 -7.47
C LYS A 211 -15.98 11.48 -6.37
#